data_df680a5340112d61528b42c04d68a914
#
_entry.id   df680a5340112d61528b42c04d68a914
#
_cell.length_a   1.000
_cell.length_b   1.000
_cell.length_c   1.000
_cell.angle_alpha   90.00
_cell.angle_beta   90.00
_cell.angle_gamma   90.00
#
_symmetry.space_group_name_H-M   'P 1'
#
loop_
_entity.id
_entity.type
_entity.pdbx_description
1 polymer ?
#
loop_
_entity_poly.entity_id
_entity_poly.type
_entity_poly.pdbx_seq_one_letter_code
_entity_poly.pdbx_strand_id
1 'polypeptide(L)'
;MEIIEKDIPKTDLQDNSKQEIAKIIRNASNTGFYAKNRFHSMEHIAKVVTFSYLLGKEEKLTEEEMKLLLVSAAFHDCGRNGNDGENEHAEAGAKLAGEYFTKNPTNPFNINADELPIIQVVIHYHEHKEHELGKLNKDGIEYLVKKYNAPSDKISEIEKLCMLLKDADALDRERFATYGKLDPNYLRSKTAKLPEMLKYAKEINQIFAKEILKKIYGIEKISEEIDSVKLLEELKLKKVEMLGNEFSLNIEEILDLLF
;
A
#
# COMPACT_ATOMS: atom_id res chain seq x y z
N MET A 1 -11.93 -8.93 -36.14
CA MET A 1 -11.95 -9.70 -34.86
C MET A 1 -11.86 -8.63 -33.80
N GLU A 2 -13.03 -8.21 -33.30
CA GLU A 2 -13.12 -7.22 -32.23
C GLU A 2 -12.49 -7.86 -30.99
N ILE A 3 -11.35 -7.28 -30.55
CA ILE A 3 -10.78 -7.60 -29.25
C ILE A 3 -11.71 -6.92 -28.25
N ILE A 4 -12.61 -7.71 -27.67
CA ILE A 4 -13.34 -7.31 -26.48
C ILE A 4 -12.24 -6.99 -25.46
N GLU A 5 -12.07 -5.71 -25.13
CA GLU A 5 -11.39 -5.30 -23.92
C GLU A 5 -12.07 -6.09 -22.80
N LYS A 6 -11.42 -7.20 -22.39
CA LYS A 6 -11.85 -7.89 -21.19
C LYS A 6 -11.65 -6.90 -20.07
N ASP A 7 -12.76 -6.37 -19.61
CA ASP A 7 -12.84 -5.57 -18.42
C ASP A 7 -11.92 -6.19 -17.38
N ILE A 8 -10.88 -5.43 -17.00
CA ILE A 8 -10.26 -5.60 -15.71
C ILE A 8 -11.44 -5.72 -14.77
N PRO A 9 -11.44 -6.62 -13.79
CA PRO A 9 -12.44 -6.54 -12.77
C PRO A 9 -12.27 -5.16 -12.14
N LYS A 10 -12.89 -4.15 -12.77
CA LYS A 10 -13.24 -2.91 -12.11
C LYS A 10 -13.96 -3.46 -10.91
N THR A 11 -13.26 -3.50 -9.79
CA THR A 11 -13.86 -3.96 -8.55
C THR A 11 -15.23 -3.31 -8.57
N ASP A 12 -16.31 -4.09 -8.44
CA ASP A 12 -17.68 -3.58 -8.29
C ASP A 12 -17.77 -2.82 -6.96
N LEU A 13 -16.77 -1.96 -6.75
CA LEU A 13 -16.72 -1.03 -5.64
C LEU A 13 -17.87 -0.08 -5.85
N GLN A 14 -18.82 -0.12 -4.93
CA GLN A 14 -19.88 0.87 -4.85
C GLN A 14 -19.27 2.28 -4.83
N ASP A 15 -19.91 3.26 -5.40
CA ASP A 15 -19.40 4.63 -5.50
C ASP A 15 -18.94 5.19 -4.15
N ASN A 16 -19.62 4.85 -3.06
CA ASN A 16 -19.22 5.23 -1.69
C ASN A 16 -17.84 4.69 -1.30
N SER A 17 -17.53 3.46 -1.69
CA SER A 17 -16.24 2.82 -1.40
C SER A 17 -15.09 3.48 -2.16
N LYS A 18 -15.32 3.81 -3.43
CA LYS A 18 -14.35 4.56 -4.25
C LYS A 18 -14.07 5.93 -3.65
N GLN A 19 -15.11 6.63 -3.20
CA GLN A 19 -14.98 7.93 -2.55
C GLN A 19 -14.20 7.85 -1.24
N GLU A 20 -14.42 6.82 -0.42
CA GLU A 20 -13.69 6.59 0.82
C GLU A 20 -12.20 6.36 0.56
N ILE A 21 -11.86 5.44 -0.33
CA ILE A 21 -10.48 5.14 -0.72
C ILE A 21 -9.82 6.40 -1.29
N ALA A 22 -10.48 7.09 -2.23
CA ALA A 22 -9.97 8.30 -2.83
C ALA A 22 -9.71 9.41 -1.79
N LYS A 23 -10.59 9.56 -0.80
CA LYS A 23 -10.41 10.51 0.30
C LYS A 23 -9.15 10.19 1.11
N ILE A 24 -8.94 8.93 1.48
CA ILE A 24 -7.73 8.50 2.21
C ILE A 24 -6.47 8.79 1.40
N ILE A 25 -6.45 8.44 0.11
CA ILE A 25 -5.30 8.66 -0.78
C ILE A 25 -4.99 10.14 -0.93
N ARG A 26 -5.99 11.00 -1.19
CA ARG A 26 -5.80 12.46 -1.28
C ARG A 26 -5.28 13.05 0.02
N ASN A 27 -5.82 12.61 1.15
CA ASN A 27 -5.36 13.08 2.46
C ASN A 27 -3.90 12.65 2.72
N ALA A 28 -3.52 11.41 2.37
CA ALA A 28 -2.14 10.94 2.48
C ALA A 28 -1.18 11.77 1.60
N SER A 29 -1.57 12.06 0.36
CA SER A 29 -0.79 12.91 -0.55
C SER A 29 -0.54 14.30 0.03
N ASN A 30 -1.55 14.89 0.67
CA ASN A 30 -1.45 16.22 1.28
C ASN A 30 -0.52 16.29 2.50
N THR A 31 -0.08 15.15 3.06
CA THR A 31 0.89 15.12 4.15
C THR A 31 2.31 15.49 3.70
N GLY A 32 2.61 15.33 2.41
CA GLY A 32 3.94 15.57 1.82
C GLY A 32 4.98 14.48 2.13
N PHE A 33 4.63 13.39 2.81
CA PHE A 33 5.60 12.35 3.19
C PHE A 33 6.18 11.58 2.00
N TYR A 34 5.47 11.49 0.87
CA TYR A 34 5.80 10.60 -0.25
C TYR A 34 6.41 11.29 -1.48
N ALA A 35 6.76 12.56 -1.37
CA ALA A 35 7.16 13.39 -2.52
C ALA A 35 8.48 13.00 -3.20
N LYS A 36 9.30 12.10 -2.64
CA LYS A 36 10.68 11.85 -3.10
C LYS A 36 11.09 10.39 -3.28
N ASN A 37 10.15 9.44 -3.18
CA ASN A 37 10.50 8.03 -3.22
C ASN A 37 10.17 7.40 -4.58
N ARG A 38 11.10 6.61 -5.18
CA ARG A 38 10.92 6.01 -6.51
C ARG A 38 10.03 4.77 -6.51
N PHE A 39 10.18 3.91 -5.50
CA PHE A 39 9.46 2.64 -5.40
C PHE A 39 8.35 2.66 -4.38
N HIS A 40 8.41 3.60 -3.43
CA HIS A 40 7.46 3.80 -2.35
C HIS A 40 6.78 5.18 -2.48
N SER A 41 6.42 5.51 -3.72
CA SER A 41 5.72 6.73 -4.13
C SER A 41 4.22 6.65 -3.81
N MET A 42 3.47 7.70 -4.12
CA MET A 42 2.02 7.70 -3.95
C MET A 42 1.30 6.62 -4.75
N GLU A 43 1.86 6.15 -5.88
CA GLU A 43 1.31 5.00 -6.62
C GLU A 43 1.34 3.71 -5.79
N HIS A 44 2.44 3.47 -5.06
CA HIS A 44 2.53 2.35 -4.12
C HIS A 44 1.50 2.49 -3.00
N ILE A 45 1.51 3.62 -2.31
CA ILE A 45 0.59 3.89 -1.20
C ILE A 45 -0.87 3.72 -1.63
N ALA A 46 -1.24 4.26 -2.79
CA ALA A 46 -2.61 4.17 -3.30
C ALA A 46 -3.02 2.73 -3.58
N LYS A 47 -2.14 1.91 -4.16
CA LYS A 47 -2.40 0.49 -4.39
C LYS A 47 -2.50 -0.29 -3.06
N VAL A 48 -1.60 -0.03 -2.10
CA VAL A 48 -1.66 -0.68 -0.78
C VAL A 48 -2.94 -0.32 -0.03
N VAL A 49 -3.38 0.95 -0.07
CA VAL A 49 -4.68 1.37 0.50
C VAL A 49 -5.83 0.62 -0.19
N THR A 50 -5.81 0.49 -1.51
CA THR A 50 -6.84 -0.23 -2.28
C THR A 50 -6.86 -1.72 -1.94
N PHE A 51 -5.70 -2.39 -1.92
CA PHE A 51 -5.62 -3.79 -1.49
C PHE A 51 -6.07 -3.98 -0.05
N SER A 52 -5.70 -3.08 0.87
CA SER A 52 -6.16 -3.11 2.25
C SER A 52 -7.68 -3.04 2.35
N TYR A 53 -8.31 -2.17 1.56
CA TYR A 53 -9.77 -2.08 1.50
C TYR A 53 -10.39 -3.39 1.01
N LEU A 54 -9.91 -3.95 -0.10
CA LEU A 54 -10.43 -5.18 -0.68
C LEU A 54 -10.29 -6.36 0.30
N LEU A 55 -9.11 -6.53 0.88
CA LEU A 55 -8.86 -7.56 1.89
C LEU A 55 -9.75 -7.37 3.12
N GLY A 56 -9.88 -6.14 3.61
CA GLY A 56 -10.71 -5.83 4.77
C GLY A 56 -12.20 -6.10 4.53
N LYS A 57 -12.71 -5.86 3.32
CA LYS A 57 -14.10 -6.18 2.94
C LYS A 57 -14.34 -7.68 2.95
N GLU A 58 -13.46 -8.46 2.33
CA GLU A 58 -13.57 -9.92 2.29
C GLU A 58 -13.43 -10.55 3.69
N GLU A 59 -12.55 -10.00 4.52
CA GLU A 59 -12.36 -10.42 5.92
C GLU A 59 -13.41 -9.82 6.88
N LYS A 60 -14.41 -9.08 6.33
CA LYS A 60 -15.55 -8.51 7.07
C LYS A 60 -15.14 -7.64 8.25
N LEU A 61 -14.20 -6.73 8.00
CA LEU A 61 -13.83 -5.73 9.00
C LEU A 61 -15.04 -4.83 9.33
N THR A 62 -15.14 -4.43 10.58
CA THR A 62 -16.04 -3.34 11.01
C THR A 62 -15.58 -2.01 10.38
N GLU A 63 -16.43 -0.99 10.42
CA GLU A 63 -16.06 0.35 9.93
C GLU A 63 -14.86 0.93 10.69
N GLU A 64 -14.79 0.68 12.01
CA GLU A 64 -13.66 1.12 12.84
C GLU A 64 -12.36 0.41 12.43
N GLU A 65 -12.36 -0.93 12.35
CA GLU A 65 -11.21 -1.73 11.90
C GLU A 65 -10.76 -1.33 10.49
N MET A 66 -11.71 -1.11 9.57
CA MET A 66 -11.42 -0.67 8.19
C MET A 66 -10.73 0.69 8.19
N LYS A 67 -11.24 1.67 8.94
CA LYS A 67 -10.61 2.99 9.08
C LYS A 67 -9.18 2.86 9.60
N LEU A 68 -8.93 2.07 10.65
CA LEU A 68 -7.61 1.86 11.22
C LEU A 68 -6.66 1.21 10.19
N LEU A 69 -7.13 0.21 9.45
CA LEU A 69 -6.36 -0.47 8.41
C LEU A 69 -5.96 0.50 7.30
N LEU A 70 -6.93 1.26 6.75
CA LEU A 70 -6.68 2.18 5.64
C LEU A 70 -5.74 3.32 6.02
N VAL A 71 -5.86 3.86 7.23
CA VAL A 71 -4.96 4.89 7.72
C VAL A 71 -3.56 4.32 7.97
N SER A 72 -3.47 3.11 8.54
CA SER A 72 -2.17 2.43 8.68
C SER A 72 -1.52 2.18 7.31
N ALA A 73 -2.27 1.75 6.32
CA ALA A 73 -1.81 1.57 4.94
C ALA A 73 -1.35 2.91 4.32
N ALA A 74 -2.07 4.00 4.59
CA ALA A 74 -1.71 5.32 4.10
C ALA A 74 -0.41 5.88 4.72
N PHE A 75 0.00 5.40 5.89
CA PHE A 75 1.18 5.90 6.61
C PHE A 75 2.32 4.87 6.74
N HIS A 76 2.17 3.61 6.30
CA HIS A 76 3.13 2.55 6.60
C HIS A 76 4.57 2.87 6.17
N ASP A 77 4.73 3.52 5.04
CA ASP A 77 6.02 3.87 4.46
C ASP A 77 6.42 5.35 4.64
N CYS A 78 5.69 6.14 5.45
CA CYS A 78 5.98 7.57 5.63
C CYS A 78 7.34 7.83 6.30
N GLY A 79 7.93 6.82 6.93
CA GLY A 79 9.27 6.89 7.54
C GLY A 79 10.44 6.73 6.56
N ARG A 80 10.18 6.46 5.28
CA ARG A 80 11.24 6.33 4.27
C ARG A 80 11.76 7.70 3.83
N ASN A 81 13.06 7.94 3.99
CA ASN A 81 13.72 9.21 3.64
C ASN A 81 14.23 9.26 2.18
N GLY A 82 13.62 8.51 1.28
CA GLY A 82 13.98 8.48 -0.14
C GLY A 82 15.06 7.44 -0.50
N ASN A 83 15.53 6.63 0.44
CA ASN A 83 16.43 5.50 0.20
C ASN A 83 15.67 4.17 0.27
N ASP A 84 15.71 3.39 -0.82
CA ASP A 84 15.00 2.13 -0.93
C ASP A 84 15.58 0.99 -0.07
N GLY A 85 16.65 1.23 0.69
CA GLY A 85 17.37 0.24 1.49
C GLY A 85 17.45 0.54 2.98
N GLU A 86 16.69 1.51 3.49
CA GLU A 86 16.72 1.86 4.92
C GLU A 86 16.03 0.78 5.77
N ASN A 87 16.80 0.18 6.67
CA ASN A 87 16.25 -0.59 7.79
C ASN A 87 15.56 0.36 8.77
N GLU A 88 14.54 -0.11 9.48
CA GLU A 88 13.84 0.61 10.55
C GLU A 88 12.90 1.75 10.08
N HIS A 89 12.57 1.83 8.76
CA HIS A 89 11.62 2.83 8.28
C HIS A 89 10.22 2.68 8.90
N ALA A 90 9.83 1.49 9.29
CA ALA A 90 8.54 1.23 9.92
C ALA A 90 8.44 1.84 11.32
N GLU A 91 9.52 1.78 12.13
CA GLU A 91 9.57 2.47 13.42
C GLU A 91 9.54 3.99 13.25
N ALA A 92 10.34 4.50 12.31
CA ALA A 92 10.33 5.92 11.96
C ALA A 92 8.95 6.37 11.47
N GLY A 93 8.27 5.56 10.66
CA GLY A 93 6.91 5.80 10.17
C GLY A 93 5.88 5.84 11.29
N ALA A 94 5.92 4.88 12.22
CA ALA A 94 5.05 4.87 13.39
C ALA A 94 5.24 6.12 14.26
N LYS A 95 6.48 6.59 14.43
CA LYS A 95 6.78 7.83 15.15
C LYS A 95 6.24 9.06 14.41
N LEU A 96 6.49 9.18 13.10
CA LEU A 96 5.99 10.29 12.29
C LEU A 96 4.46 10.35 12.26
N ALA A 97 3.78 9.20 12.15
CA ALA A 97 2.33 9.14 12.28
C ALA A 97 1.87 9.64 13.66
N GLY A 98 2.54 9.21 14.75
CA GLY A 98 2.28 9.70 16.09
C GLY A 98 2.40 11.21 16.21
N GLU A 99 3.47 11.79 15.68
CA GLU A 99 3.69 13.25 15.68
C GLU A 99 2.64 13.98 14.83
N TYR A 100 2.29 13.44 13.65
CA TYR A 100 1.31 14.03 12.77
C TYR A 100 -0.06 14.12 13.45
N PHE A 101 -0.57 13.02 13.99
CA PHE A 101 -1.90 12.99 14.61
C PHE A 101 -1.96 13.78 15.91
N THR A 102 -0.89 13.78 16.71
CA THR A 102 -0.81 14.58 17.94
C THR A 102 -0.83 16.09 17.65
N LYS A 103 -0.14 16.53 16.60
CA LYS A 103 -0.11 17.93 16.17
C LYS A 103 -1.39 18.37 15.44
N ASN A 104 -2.18 17.43 14.93
CA ASN A 104 -3.40 17.66 14.15
C ASN A 104 -4.59 16.93 14.78
N PRO A 105 -5.11 17.34 15.93
CA PRO A 105 -6.21 16.66 16.62
C PRO A 105 -7.52 16.64 15.81
N THR A 106 -7.71 17.60 14.91
CA THR A 106 -8.83 17.66 13.94
C THR A 106 -8.38 17.16 12.57
N ASN A 107 -7.66 16.04 12.54
CA ASN A 107 -7.09 15.49 11.32
C ASN A 107 -8.17 15.01 10.32
N PRO A 108 -7.88 15.02 9.00
CA PRO A 108 -8.85 14.66 7.98
C PRO A 108 -9.17 13.15 7.93
N PHE A 109 -8.43 12.33 8.70
CA PHE A 109 -8.64 10.89 8.82
C PHE A 109 -9.56 10.51 9.98
N ASN A 110 -9.98 11.48 10.81
CA ASN A 110 -10.79 11.27 12.02
C ASN A 110 -10.19 10.25 13.00
N ILE A 111 -8.87 10.30 13.20
CA ILE A 111 -8.17 9.47 14.17
C ILE A 111 -8.14 10.20 15.52
N ASN A 112 -8.58 9.50 16.56
CA ASN A 112 -8.55 9.98 17.93
C ASN A 112 -7.34 9.43 18.72
N ALA A 113 -7.19 9.88 19.97
CA ALA A 113 -6.06 9.51 20.81
C ALA A 113 -5.99 8.02 21.16
N ASP A 114 -7.15 7.34 21.27
CA ASP A 114 -7.22 5.92 21.63
C ASP A 114 -6.91 5.01 20.45
N GLU A 115 -7.15 5.47 19.24
CA GLU A 115 -6.88 4.75 17.99
C GLU A 115 -5.41 4.84 17.54
N LEU A 116 -4.75 5.95 17.88
CA LEU A 116 -3.38 6.22 17.44
C LEU A 116 -2.37 5.14 17.84
N PRO A 117 -2.36 4.61 19.09
CA PRO A 117 -1.47 3.51 19.46
C PRO A 117 -1.63 2.26 18.59
N ILE A 118 -2.86 1.93 18.18
CA ILE A 118 -3.14 0.79 17.30
C ILE A 118 -2.49 1.03 15.94
N ILE A 119 -2.70 2.20 15.34
CA ILE A 119 -2.10 2.57 14.06
C ILE A 119 -0.57 2.49 14.13
N GLN A 120 0.05 2.97 15.22
CA GLN A 120 1.50 2.89 15.39
C GLN A 120 2.01 1.45 15.47
N VAL A 121 1.29 0.54 16.14
CA VAL A 121 1.62 -0.89 16.16
C VAL A 121 1.56 -1.47 14.75
N VAL A 122 0.47 -1.23 14.02
CA VAL A 122 0.24 -1.80 12.69
C VAL A 122 1.29 -1.29 11.69
N ILE A 123 1.60 0.03 11.73
CA ILE A 123 2.67 0.61 10.91
C ILE A 123 4.02 -0.02 11.26
N HIS A 124 4.40 -0.05 12.54
CA HIS A 124 5.71 -0.59 12.93
C HIS A 124 5.84 -2.07 12.57
N TYR A 125 4.77 -2.84 12.73
CA TYR A 125 4.80 -4.28 12.48
C TYR A 125 4.96 -4.65 11.00
N HIS A 126 4.63 -3.77 10.04
CA HIS A 126 4.66 -4.16 8.63
C HIS A 126 6.03 -4.62 8.13
N GLU A 127 7.14 -4.12 8.69
CA GLU A 127 8.51 -4.53 8.38
C GLU A 127 9.01 -5.67 9.30
N HIS A 128 8.28 -5.98 10.38
CA HIS A 128 8.75 -6.93 11.38
C HIS A 128 8.97 -8.32 10.76
N LYS A 129 10.16 -8.91 11.05
CA LYS A 129 10.51 -10.24 10.53
C LYS A 129 9.67 -11.32 11.20
N GLU A 130 9.26 -12.27 10.41
CA GLU A 130 8.52 -13.45 10.83
C GLU A 130 9.47 -14.63 11.00
N HIS A 131 9.18 -15.47 11.99
CA HIS A 131 9.97 -16.69 12.24
C HIS A 131 9.64 -17.80 11.22
N GLU A 132 8.41 -17.81 10.74
CA GLU A 132 7.91 -18.73 9.73
C GLU A 132 7.24 -17.99 8.59
N LEU A 133 7.50 -18.47 7.39
CA LEU A 133 6.95 -17.90 6.17
C LEU A 133 5.40 -17.88 6.19
N GLY A 134 4.81 -16.73 5.94
CA GLY A 134 3.37 -16.56 5.88
C GLY A 134 2.66 -16.68 7.24
N LYS A 135 3.38 -16.54 8.36
CA LYS A 135 2.81 -16.54 9.71
C LYS A 135 3.21 -15.28 10.48
N LEU A 136 2.26 -14.74 11.23
CA LEU A 136 2.54 -13.62 12.12
C LEU A 136 3.47 -13.99 13.27
N ASN A 137 4.41 -13.11 13.59
CA ASN A 137 5.17 -13.16 14.82
C ASN A 137 4.36 -12.48 15.95
N LYS A 138 3.60 -13.29 16.71
CA LYS A 138 2.72 -12.80 17.77
C LYS A 138 3.49 -12.13 18.91
N ASP A 139 4.64 -12.68 19.30
CA ASP A 139 5.48 -12.09 20.34
C ASP A 139 5.96 -10.68 19.95
N GLY A 140 6.25 -10.50 18.66
CA GLY A 140 6.57 -9.19 18.10
C GLY A 140 5.41 -8.20 18.19
N ILE A 141 4.17 -8.64 17.93
CA ILE A 141 2.97 -7.79 18.07
C ILE A 141 2.76 -7.44 19.54
N GLU A 142 2.85 -8.40 20.47
CA GLU A 142 2.71 -8.14 21.90
C GLU A 142 3.76 -7.15 22.42
N TYR A 143 4.99 -7.26 21.94
CA TYR A 143 6.03 -6.28 22.25
C TYR A 143 5.66 -4.88 21.79
N LEU A 144 5.15 -4.73 20.56
CA LEU A 144 4.75 -3.44 20.01
C LEU A 144 3.51 -2.86 20.69
N VAL A 145 2.53 -3.70 21.05
CA VAL A 145 1.37 -3.31 21.85
C VAL A 145 1.82 -2.66 23.17
N LYS A 146 2.78 -3.27 23.87
CA LYS A 146 3.37 -2.70 25.09
C LYS A 146 4.16 -1.42 24.80
N LYS A 147 4.97 -1.41 23.74
CA LYS A 147 5.81 -0.26 23.35
C LYS A 147 4.98 0.99 23.09
N TYR A 148 3.84 0.88 22.41
CA TYR A 148 2.98 2.00 22.04
C TYR A 148 1.82 2.22 23.00
N ASN A 149 1.69 1.43 24.08
CA ASN A 149 0.58 1.45 25.01
C ASN A 149 -0.79 1.24 24.32
N ALA A 150 -0.81 0.38 23.29
CA ALA A 150 -2.05 0.02 22.62
C ALA A 150 -2.92 -0.87 23.54
N PRO A 151 -4.27 -0.84 23.39
CA PRO A 151 -5.17 -1.63 24.21
C PRO A 151 -4.90 -3.13 24.08
N SER A 152 -4.55 -3.81 25.18
CA SER A 152 -4.22 -5.24 25.19
C SER A 152 -5.44 -6.13 24.97
N ASP A 153 -6.62 -5.67 25.29
CA ASP A 153 -7.90 -6.34 25.03
C ASP A 153 -8.27 -6.34 23.54
N LYS A 154 -7.65 -5.47 22.72
CA LYS A 154 -7.78 -5.42 21.26
C LYS A 154 -6.69 -6.21 20.51
N ILE A 155 -5.89 -7.03 21.17
CA ILE A 155 -4.74 -7.69 20.53
C ILE A 155 -5.13 -8.55 19.32
N SER A 156 -6.24 -9.25 19.35
CA SER A 156 -6.72 -10.05 18.22
C SER A 156 -7.12 -9.19 17.00
N GLU A 157 -7.69 -8.01 17.25
CA GLU A 157 -8.00 -7.01 16.23
C GLU A 157 -6.68 -6.50 15.61
N ILE A 158 -5.72 -6.11 16.45
CA ILE A 158 -4.40 -5.64 16.02
C ILE A 158 -3.65 -6.71 15.19
N GLU A 159 -3.66 -7.98 15.63
CA GLU A 159 -3.09 -9.09 14.85
C GLU A 159 -3.69 -9.17 13.44
N LYS A 160 -5.02 -9.05 13.35
CA LYS A 160 -5.74 -9.07 12.07
C LYS A 160 -5.34 -7.89 11.18
N LEU A 161 -5.28 -6.67 11.72
CA LEU A 161 -4.86 -5.48 10.98
C LEU A 161 -3.39 -5.58 10.51
N CYS A 162 -2.49 -6.07 11.36
CA CYS A 162 -1.09 -6.33 11.02
C CYS A 162 -0.97 -7.34 9.86
N MET A 163 -1.74 -8.43 9.90
CA MET A 163 -1.79 -9.42 8.84
C MET A 163 -2.23 -8.80 7.52
N LEU A 164 -3.33 -8.08 7.53
CA LEU A 164 -3.92 -7.52 6.31
C LEU A 164 -3.05 -6.43 5.69
N LEU A 165 -2.43 -5.56 6.49
CA LEU A 165 -1.50 -4.56 5.96
C LEU A 165 -0.27 -5.21 5.32
N LYS A 166 0.34 -6.21 5.98
CA LYS A 166 1.49 -6.94 5.39
C LYS A 166 1.12 -7.66 4.10
N ASP A 167 -0.09 -8.21 4.00
CA ASP A 167 -0.56 -8.85 2.78
C ASP A 167 -0.85 -7.83 1.68
N ALA A 168 -1.44 -6.68 2.00
CA ALA A 168 -1.69 -5.60 1.06
C ALA A 168 -0.38 -5.03 0.48
N ASP A 169 0.62 -4.79 1.32
CA ASP A 169 1.94 -4.35 0.87
C ASP A 169 2.63 -5.43 0.02
N ALA A 170 2.55 -6.71 0.43
CA ALA A 170 3.10 -7.82 -0.33
C ALA A 170 2.46 -8.00 -1.71
N LEU A 171 1.13 -7.79 -1.85
CA LEU A 171 0.44 -7.84 -3.15
C LEU A 171 0.98 -6.81 -4.14
N ASP A 172 1.37 -5.62 -3.66
CA ASP A 172 1.96 -4.61 -4.55
C ASP A 172 3.39 -4.96 -5.00
N ARG A 173 4.00 -6.04 -4.49
CA ARG A 173 5.29 -6.54 -5.00
C ARG A 173 5.22 -7.05 -6.44
N GLU A 174 4.03 -7.23 -7.01
CA GLU A 174 3.84 -7.41 -8.46
C GLU A 174 4.31 -6.20 -9.30
N ARG A 175 4.64 -5.05 -8.67
CA ARG A 175 5.36 -3.92 -9.31
C ARG A 175 6.82 -4.23 -9.65
N PHE A 176 7.34 -5.39 -9.20
CA PHE A 176 8.68 -5.88 -9.50
C PHE A 176 8.60 -7.09 -10.41
N ALA A 177 9.38 -7.09 -11.48
CA ALA A 177 9.48 -8.24 -12.39
C ALA A 177 10.56 -9.23 -11.94
N THR A 178 11.63 -8.74 -11.32
CA THR A 178 12.83 -9.52 -10.98
C THR A 178 13.18 -9.45 -9.51
N TYR A 179 13.42 -8.26 -8.97
CA TYR A 179 13.87 -8.07 -7.59
C TYR A 179 12.69 -7.88 -6.65
N GLY A 180 12.50 -8.84 -5.74
CA GLY A 180 11.48 -8.74 -4.71
C GLY A 180 10.06 -9.01 -5.21
N LYS A 181 9.91 -9.67 -6.38
CA LYS A 181 8.62 -10.13 -6.89
C LYS A 181 7.82 -10.87 -5.83
N LEU A 182 6.50 -10.75 -5.91
CA LEU A 182 5.60 -11.47 -5.01
C LEU A 182 5.83 -12.98 -5.09
N ASP A 183 6.07 -13.59 -3.93
CA ASP A 183 5.92 -15.02 -3.70
C ASP A 183 4.65 -15.22 -2.85
N PRO A 184 3.60 -15.88 -3.38
CA PRO A 184 2.35 -16.08 -2.64
C PRO A 184 2.50 -16.83 -1.31
N ASN A 185 3.61 -17.54 -1.11
CA ASN A 185 3.89 -18.21 0.16
C ASN A 185 4.11 -17.22 1.32
N TYR A 186 4.50 -15.97 1.02
CA TYR A 186 4.64 -14.91 2.02
C TYR A 186 3.32 -14.29 2.45
N LEU A 187 2.24 -14.50 1.71
CA LEU A 187 0.92 -14.03 2.11
C LEU A 187 0.40 -14.86 3.29
N ARG A 188 -0.38 -14.23 4.17
CA ARG A 188 -0.85 -14.81 5.43
C ARG A 188 -2.31 -15.17 5.37
N SER A 189 -3.15 -14.25 4.91
CA SER A 189 -4.59 -14.45 4.80
C SER A 189 -4.94 -15.38 3.62
N LYS A 190 -6.03 -16.12 3.77
CA LYS A 190 -6.58 -16.90 2.67
C LYS A 190 -7.08 -16.01 1.54
N THR A 191 -7.63 -14.85 1.89
CA THR A 191 -8.16 -13.85 0.97
C THR A 191 -7.08 -13.30 0.05
N ALA A 192 -5.91 -12.96 0.59
CA ALA A 192 -4.79 -12.47 -0.22
C ALA A 192 -4.25 -13.54 -1.20
N LYS A 193 -4.41 -14.84 -0.88
CA LYS A 193 -3.99 -15.98 -1.71
C LYS A 193 -5.00 -16.36 -2.79
N LEU A 194 -6.19 -15.76 -2.82
CA LEU A 194 -7.18 -16.06 -3.85
C LEU A 194 -6.63 -15.76 -5.25
N PRO A 195 -6.87 -16.64 -6.23
CA PRO A 195 -6.40 -16.42 -7.60
C PRO A 195 -6.84 -15.08 -8.18
N GLU A 196 -8.06 -14.64 -7.86
CA GLU A 196 -8.62 -13.37 -8.29
C GLU A 196 -7.86 -12.19 -7.72
N MET A 197 -7.47 -12.24 -6.44
CA MET A 197 -6.69 -11.19 -5.78
C MET A 197 -5.28 -11.10 -6.37
N LEU A 198 -4.62 -12.24 -6.59
CA LEU A 198 -3.30 -12.30 -7.22
C LEU A 198 -3.34 -11.79 -8.66
N LYS A 199 -4.40 -12.16 -9.41
CA LYS A 199 -4.62 -11.68 -10.77
C LYS A 199 -4.82 -10.17 -10.78
N TYR A 200 -5.67 -9.63 -9.91
CA TYR A 200 -5.90 -8.19 -9.79
C TYR A 200 -4.61 -7.44 -9.44
N ALA A 201 -3.83 -7.94 -8.48
CA ALA A 201 -2.56 -7.33 -8.11
C ALA A 201 -1.58 -7.24 -9.30
N LYS A 202 -1.52 -8.27 -10.12
CA LYS A 202 -0.70 -8.27 -11.34
C LYS A 202 -1.23 -7.28 -12.38
N GLU A 203 -2.53 -7.30 -12.67
CA GLU A 203 -3.15 -6.45 -13.70
C GLU A 203 -3.02 -4.98 -13.37
N ILE A 204 -3.32 -4.57 -12.13
CA ILE A 204 -3.23 -3.16 -11.74
C ILE A 204 -1.78 -2.66 -11.83
N ASN A 205 -0.79 -3.48 -11.46
CA ASN A 205 0.62 -3.09 -11.58
C ASN A 205 1.08 -2.96 -13.04
N GLN A 206 0.55 -3.78 -13.95
CA GLN A 206 0.80 -3.63 -15.39
C GLN A 206 0.20 -2.33 -15.94
N ILE A 207 -1.00 -1.97 -15.52
CA ILE A 207 -1.66 -0.72 -15.93
C ILE A 207 -0.85 0.48 -15.48
N PHE A 208 -0.49 0.55 -14.20
CA PHE A 208 0.32 1.64 -13.68
C PHE A 208 1.67 1.75 -14.40
N ALA A 209 2.34 0.62 -14.62
CA ALA A 209 3.61 0.60 -15.35
C ALA A 209 3.45 1.14 -16.79
N LYS A 210 2.40 0.73 -17.51
CA LYS A 210 2.12 1.23 -18.86
C LYS A 210 1.89 2.74 -18.89
N GLU A 211 1.07 3.27 -17.97
CA GLU A 211 0.77 4.70 -17.94
C GLU A 211 2.00 5.54 -17.60
N ILE A 212 2.81 5.11 -16.63
CA ILE A 212 4.08 5.77 -16.32
C ILE A 212 5.03 5.76 -17.53
N LEU A 213 5.15 4.61 -18.22
CA LEU A 213 5.99 4.51 -19.41
C LEU A 213 5.50 5.38 -20.56
N LYS A 214 4.18 5.46 -20.78
CA LYS A 214 3.60 6.39 -21.77
C LYS A 214 4.02 7.84 -21.48
N LYS A 215 3.94 8.23 -20.22
CA LYS A 215 4.33 9.57 -19.74
C LYS A 215 5.84 9.82 -19.97
N ILE A 216 6.69 8.87 -19.60
CA ILE A 216 8.16 8.96 -19.79
C ILE A 216 8.53 9.11 -21.26
N TYR A 217 7.95 8.33 -22.14
CA TYR A 217 8.31 8.31 -23.58
C TYR A 217 7.48 9.27 -24.43
N GLY A 218 6.49 9.94 -23.88
CA GLY A 218 5.60 10.83 -24.63
C GLY A 218 4.80 10.11 -25.72
N ILE A 219 4.41 8.84 -25.49
CA ILE A 219 3.71 7.99 -26.46
C ILE A 219 2.32 7.62 -25.96
N GLU A 220 1.35 7.47 -26.87
CA GLU A 220 -0.03 7.14 -26.50
C GLU A 220 -0.24 5.64 -26.23
N LYS A 221 0.56 4.77 -26.85
CA LYS A 221 0.39 3.31 -26.75
C LYS A 221 1.70 2.59 -26.51
N ILE A 222 1.68 1.65 -25.58
CA ILE A 222 2.76 0.67 -25.37
C ILE A 222 2.28 -0.65 -25.99
N SER A 223 3.16 -1.30 -26.78
CA SER A 223 2.85 -2.62 -27.34
C SER A 223 2.56 -3.62 -26.23
N GLU A 224 1.58 -4.50 -26.44
CA GLU A 224 1.23 -5.56 -25.49
C GLU A 224 2.34 -6.61 -25.32
N GLU A 225 3.26 -6.70 -26.29
CA GLU A 225 4.41 -7.59 -26.23
C GLU A 225 5.48 -7.11 -25.24
N ILE A 226 5.43 -5.82 -24.82
CA ILE A 226 6.38 -5.24 -23.88
C ILE A 226 5.94 -5.58 -22.45
N ASP A 227 6.82 -6.24 -21.69
CA ASP A 227 6.67 -6.36 -20.25
C ASP A 227 6.91 -4.99 -19.58
N SER A 228 5.83 -4.24 -19.42
CA SER A 228 5.89 -2.87 -18.92
C SER A 228 6.41 -2.79 -17.48
N VAL A 229 6.12 -3.78 -16.64
CA VAL A 229 6.62 -3.84 -15.27
C VAL A 229 8.13 -4.01 -15.26
N LYS A 230 8.65 -4.94 -16.07
CA LYS A 230 10.08 -5.18 -16.18
C LYS A 230 10.84 -3.96 -16.72
N LEU A 231 10.32 -3.34 -17.78
CA LEU A 231 10.94 -2.15 -18.37
C LEU A 231 10.97 -0.99 -17.36
N LEU A 232 9.86 -0.75 -16.65
CA LEU A 232 9.81 0.31 -15.64
C LEU A 232 10.76 0.03 -14.46
N GLU A 233 10.85 -1.23 -13.99
CA GLU A 233 11.80 -1.64 -12.96
C GLU A 233 13.24 -1.36 -13.39
N GLU A 234 13.64 -1.75 -14.60
CA GLU A 234 14.97 -1.50 -15.15
C GLU A 234 15.30 0.00 -15.23
N LEU A 235 14.34 0.83 -15.65
CA LEU A 235 14.51 2.28 -15.70
C LEU A 235 14.71 2.87 -14.30
N LYS A 236 13.92 2.45 -13.33
CA LYS A 236 14.03 2.89 -11.92
C LYS A 236 15.37 2.48 -11.30
N LEU A 237 15.84 1.25 -11.58
CA LEU A 237 17.12 0.73 -11.06
C LEU A 237 18.34 1.43 -11.67
N LYS A 238 18.29 1.78 -12.94
CA LYS A 238 19.41 2.45 -13.63
C LYS A 238 19.68 3.87 -13.13
N LYS A 239 18.93 4.35 -12.12
CA LYS A 239 19.09 5.69 -11.54
C LYS A 239 19.22 6.76 -12.63
N VAL A 240 18.30 6.75 -13.59
CA VAL A 240 18.29 7.76 -14.62
C VAL A 240 17.92 9.07 -13.94
N GLU A 241 18.92 9.77 -13.42
CA GLU A 241 18.81 11.06 -12.70
C GLU A 241 18.11 12.13 -13.54
N MET A 242 18.04 11.90 -14.84
CA MET A 242 17.46 12.83 -15.81
C MET A 242 15.93 12.86 -15.83
N LEU A 243 15.24 11.89 -15.22
CA LEU A 243 13.80 11.74 -15.46
C LEU A 243 12.91 12.41 -14.38
N GLY A 244 13.48 12.92 -13.30
CA GLY A 244 12.74 13.73 -12.30
C GLY A 244 11.38 13.14 -11.92
N ASN A 245 10.33 13.93 -12.10
CA ASN A 245 8.93 13.55 -11.81
C ASN A 245 8.29 12.64 -12.89
N GLU A 246 9.00 12.26 -13.94
CA GLU A 246 8.46 11.43 -15.04
C GLU A 246 8.13 10.00 -14.62
N PHE A 247 8.69 9.55 -13.48
CA PHE A 247 8.34 8.26 -12.88
C PHE A 247 7.06 8.28 -12.04
N SER A 248 6.42 9.44 -11.88
CA SER A 248 5.31 9.61 -10.97
C SER A 248 4.05 10.08 -11.71
N LEU A 249 2.92 9.50 -11.30
CA LEU A 249 1.59 9.95 -11.67
C LEU A 249 1.11 10.98 -10.65
N ASN A 250 0.28 11.93 -11.06
CA ASN A 250 -0.41 12.79 -10.11
C ASN A 250 -1.59 12.05 -9.47
N ILE A 251 -2.18 12.63 -8.42
CA ILE A 251 -3.22 11.95 -7.63
C ILE A 251 -4.46 11.62 -8.46
N GLU A 252 -4.87 12.49 -9.37
CA GLU A 252 -6.07 12.24 -10.18
C GLU A 252 -5.78 11.14 -11.21
N GLU A 253 -4.61 11.14 -11.87
CA GLU A 253 -4.16 10.03 -12.73
C GLU A 253 -4.15 8.68 -11.97
N ILE A 254 -3.68 8.67 -10.71
CA ILE A 254 -3.68 7.48 -9.86
C ILE A 254 -5.10 6.99 -9.59
N LEU A 255 -6.00 7.89 -9.24
CA LEU A 255 -7.38 7.54 -8.92
C LEU A 255 -8.15 7.04 -10.15
N ASP A 256 -7.90 7.65 -11.32
CA ASP A 256 -8.50 7.22 -12.59
C ASP A 256 -8.08 5.79 -13.00
N LEU A 257 -6.87 5.37 -12.61
CA LEU A 257 -6.38 4.01 -12.87
C LEU A 257 -6.92 2.98 -11.87
N LEU A 258 -7.26 3.40 -10.66
CA LEU A 258 -7.78 2.51 -9.63
C LEU A 258 -9.29 2.23 -9.79
N PHE A 259 -10.03 3.15 -10.39
CA PHE A 259 -11.50 3.17 -10.45
C PHE A 259 -12.07 3.30 -11.84
#